data_7a0abd355554a621f5f70446f364e542
#
_entry.id   7a0abd355554a621f5f70446f364e542
#
_cell.length_a   1.000
_cell.length_b   1.000
_cell.length_c   1.000
_cell.angle_alpha   90.00
_cell.angle_beta   90.00
_cell.angle_gamma   90.00
#
_symmetry.space_group_name_H-M   'P 1'
#
loop_
_entity.id
_entity.type
_entity.pdbx_description
1 polymer ?
#
loop_
_entity_poly.entity_id
_entity_poly.type
_entity_poly.pdbx_seq_one_letter_code
_entity_poly.pdbx_strand_id
1 'polypeptide(L)'
;MAYTRGTLSFSTEDGNNYSYSKSEPYTSRYLIWSGNYYFILPKSFRLSIAPGINYGHTNYSYIYQTSLQDASGILNSSREDVLQLRGSATLFKKITDRQNAFFRAWYGSTSNDVSYSGTSPYDNDFSDTYAGASLGYNFSDKMWNVSADVALQWEKNKINDLSVEEFYPLINLSAGFSPSKKHSFRTYFHFGANYPGASEKTPNVLQQNELMYYTGNPNLGLSRQVTFNLSYNWMPVNAFSASAFVQYFGEFNLYVPVFNPYNDGKALLRTFETDCDYNRTQIGMSFNYKLLNGNLQLAASPSVSLYRVSGLFDIKRSPFYCNASATYYLGNFYFQASYQTRSLTVQGNRGVIYKDRNFYQMLAGWSRSGWNIRVSAMNLFRKDWLCSTNILSTPLYSETQYVNGNNFHQRLNISVTYTLGYGKKVKRGNEVGEQYGAASAIMK
;
A
#
# COMPACT_ATOMS: atom_id res chain seq x y z
N MET A 1 -5.87 -15.54 12.56
CA MET A 1 -4.77 -16.51 12.87
C MET A 1 -4.06 -16.82 11.58
N ALA A 2 -2.80 -16.45 11.45
CA ALA A 2 -1.97 -16.81 10.30
C ALA A 2 -1.21 -18.10 10.63
N TYR A 3 -1.16 -19.04 9.71
CA TYR A 3 -0.42 -20.29 9.84
C TYR A 3 0.31 -20.58 8.55
N THR A 4 1.63 -20.70 8.64
CA THR A 4 2.50 -20.99 7.49
C THR A 4 3.30 -22.25 7.78
N ARG A 5 3.26 -23.21 6.85
CA ARG A 5 4.17 -24.37 6.81
C ARG A 5 5.10 -24.20 5.63
N GLY A 6 6.37 -24.45 5.83
CA GLY A 6 7.35 -24.40 4.76
C GLY A 6 8.43 -25.45 4.95
N THR A 7 9.19 -25.71 3.90
CA THR A 7 10.39 -26.52 3.93
C THR A 7 11.56 -25.59 3.66
N LEU A 8 12.47 -25.47 4.60
CA LEU A 8 13.77 -24.84 4.40
C LEU A 8 14.73 -25.93 3.91
N SER A 9 15.31 -25.71 2.74
CA SER A 9 16.42 -26.53 2.27
C SER A 9 17.70 -25.77 2.53
N PHE A 10 18.48 -26.20 3.47
CA PHE A 10 19.86 -25.75 3.64
C PHE A 10 20.76 -26.66 2.81
N SER A 11 21.64 -26.08 2.00
CA SER A 11 22.81 -26.80 1.51
C SER A 11 23.85 -26.86 2.63
N THR A 12 23.66 -27.73 3.62
CA THR A 12 24.74 -28.19 4.46
C THR A 12 25.60 -29.17 3.62
N GLU A 13 26.84 -29.37 3.97
CA GLU A 13 27.70 -30.38 3.33
C GLU A 13 27.02 -31.77 3.26
N ASP A 14 26.02 -32.02 4.10
CA ASP A 14 25.28 -33.29 4.20
C ASP A 14 23.96 -33.32 3.38
N GLY A 15 23.54 -32.22 2.71
CA GLY A 15 22.37 -32.19 1.84
C GLY A 15 21.01 -32.43 2.51
N ASN A 16 20.89 -32.26 3.81
CA ASN A 16 19.68 -32.55 4.57
C ASN A 16 18.59 -31.48 4.35
N ASN A 17 17.35 -31.92 4.16
CA ASN A 17 16.18 -31.08 4.10
C ASN A 17 15.49 -31.00 5.46
N TYR A 18 15.22 -29.80 5.93
CA TYR A 18 14.51 -29.55 7.18
C TYR A 18 13.13 -28.98 6.89
N SER A 19 12.15 -29.38 7.66
CA SER A 19 10.81 -28.81 7.62
C SER A 19 10.61 -27.87 8.81
N TYR A 20 9.86 -26.80 8.60
CA TYR A 20 9.47 -25.93 9.67
C TYR A 20 7.95 -25.66 9.66
N SER A 21 7.44 -25.29 10.81
CA SER A 21 6.10 -24.71 10.94
C SER A 21 6.19 -23.37 11.64
N LYS A 22 5.45 -22.39 11.13
CA LYS A 22 5.34 -21.04 11.68
C LYS A 22 3.87 -20.73 11.94
N SER A 23 3.57 -20.21 13.13
CA SER A 23 2.25 -19.76 13.51
C SER A 23 2.32 -18.40 14.18
N GLU A 24 1.45 -17.48 13.78
CA GLU A 24 1.41 -16.09 14.28
C GLU A 24 0.00 -15.75 14.76
N PRO A 25 -0.48 -16.36 15.88
CA PRO A 25 -1.77 -16.01 16.43
C PRO A 25 -1.75 -14.60 17.03
N TYR A 26 -2.80 -13.82 16.79
CA TYR A 26 -2.95 -12.51 17.39
C TYR A 26 -4.39 -12.24 17.76
N THR A 27 -4.58 -11.40 18.78
CA THR A 27 -5.85 -10.81 19.17
C THR A 27 -5.68 -9.30 19.34
N SER A 28 -6.60 -8.53 18.78
CA SER A 28 -6.56 -7.08 18.89
C SER A 28 -7.94 -6.55 19.30
N ARG A 29 -7.93 -5.54 20.17
CA ARG A 29 -9.14 -4.81 20.62
C ARG A 29 -8.88 -3.33 20.43
N TYR A 30 -9.83 -2.62 19.84
CA TYR A 30 -9.69 -1.19 19.57
C TYR A 30 -10.91 -0.44 20.07
N LEU A 31 -10.65 0.76 20.61
CA LEU A 31 -11.65 1.78 20.88
C LEU A 31 -11.29 3.00 20.02
N ILE A 32 -12.14 3.35 19.07
CA ILE A 32 -11.91 4.47 18.16
C ILE A 32 -13.05 5.46 18.33
N TRP A 33 -12.69 6.70 18.60
CA TRP A 33 -13.62 7.82 18.57
C TRP A 33 -13.10 8.92 17.67
N SER A 34 -13.98 9.53 16.87
CA SER A 34 -13.66 10.69 16.06
C SER A 34 -14.88 11.57 15.85
N GLY A 35 -14.65 12.85 15.74
CA GLY A 35 -15.68 13.84 15.49
C GLY A 35 -15.30 14.78 14.35
N ASN A 36 -16.31 15.34 13.69
CA ASN A 36 -16.17 16.43 12.75
C ASN A 36 -17.18 17.50 13.09
N TYR A 37 -16.71 18.69 13.47
CA TYR A 37 -17.52 19.82 13.87
C TYR A 37 -17.35 20.94 12.83
N TYR A 38 -18.45 21.49 12.37
CA TYR A 38 -18.46 22.56 11.37
C TYR A 38 -19.15 23.80 11.91
N PHE A 39 -18.49 24.93 11.87
CA PHE A 39 -18.98 26.22 12.30
C PHE A 39 -19.01 27.17 11.12
N ILE A 40 -20.17 27.75 10.83
CA ILE A 40 -20.33 28.80 9.84
C ILE A 40 -20.07 30.13 10.55
N LEU A 41 -19.05 30.83 10.11
CA LEU A 41 -18.63 32.10 10.67
C LEU A 41 -19.02 33.27 9.77
N PRO A 42 -19.09 34.52 10.29
CA PRO A 42 -19.35 35.71 9.49
C PRO A 42 -18.34 35.87 8.34
N LYS A 43 -18.66 36.70 7.36
CA LYS A 43 -17.79 37.06 6.22
C LYS A 43 -17.35 35.87 5.38
N SER A 44 -18.18 34.84 5.22
CA SER A 44 -17.90 33.61 4.42
C SER A 44 -16.72 32.78 4.93
N PHE A 45 -16.45 32.82 6.21
CA PHE A 45 -15.57 31.86 6.84
C PHE A 45 -16.31 30.60 7.28
N ARG A 46 -15.60 29.48 7.30
CA ARG A 46 -16.06 28.22 7.87
C ARG A 46 -14.89 27.57 8.62
N LEU A 47 -15.14 27.21 9.87
CA LEU A 47 -14.18 26.45 10.70
C LEU A 47 -14.61 25.01 10.74
N SER A 48 -13.69 24.11 10.49
CA SER A 48 -13.83 22.65 10.69
C SER A 48 -12.85 22.18 11.74
N ILE A 49 -13.31 21.43 12.74
CA ILE A 49 -12.47 20.83 13.78
C ILE A 49 -12.70 19.33 13.76
N ALA A 50 -11.63 18.55 13.65
CA ALA A 50 -11.69 17.11 13.57
C ALA A 50 -10.77 16.45 14.61
N PRO A 51 -11.26 16.25 15.86
CA PRO A 51 -10.55 15.50 16.89
C PRO A 51 -10.73 13.99 16.71
N GLY A 52 -9.75 13.21 17.17
CA GLY A 52 -9.83 11.76 17.21
C GLY A 52 -8.95 11.16 18.30
N ILE A 53 -9.42 10.07 18.87
CA ILE A 53 -8.69 9.22 19.80
C ILE A 53 -8.84 7.77 19.35
N ASN A 54 -7.75 7.03 19.42
CA ASN A 54 -7.73 5.59 19.18
C ASN A 54 -6.91 4.94 20.29
N TYR A 55 -7.51 3.97 20.97
CA TYR A 55 -6.82 3.10 21.91
C TYR A 55 -6.88 1.68 21.38
N GLY A 56 -5.75 1.00 21.37
CA GLY A 56 -5.62 -0.37 20.92
C GLY A 56 -4.84 -1.22 21.91
N HIS A 57 -5.29 -2.46 22.07
CA HIS A 57 -4.58 -3.49 22.81
C HIS A 57 -4.39 -4.71 21.90
N THR A 58 -3.17 -5.17 21.73
CA THR A 58 -2.83 -6.31 20.87
C THR A 58 -1.96 -7.30 21.64
N ASN A 59 -2.35 -8.58 21.61
CA ASN A 59 -1.48 -9.69 21.97
C ASN A 59 -1.11 -10.43 20.71
N TYR A 60 0.17 -10.70 20.54
CA TYR A 60 0.73 -11.40 19.40
C TYR A 60 1.68 -12.47 19.90
N SER A 61 1.72 -13.63 19.23
CA SER A 61 2.69 -14.67 19.51
C SER A 61 3.34 -15.12 18.20
N TYR A 62 4.61 -15.41 18.27
CA TYR A 62 5.39 -16.00 17.20
C TYR A 62 5.86 -17.37 17.65
N ILE A 63 5.41 -18.40 16.97
CA ILE A 63 5.72 -19.81 17.26
C ILE A 63 6.39 -20.37 16.02
N TYR A 64 7.65 -20.75 16.16
CA TYR A 64 8.43 -21.41 15.13
C TYR A 64 8.93 -22.74 15.64
N GLN A 65 8.73 -23.79 14.86
CA GLN A 65 9.19 -25.15 15.15
C GLN A 65 9.88 -25.72 13.92
N THR A 66 10.96 -26.44 14.12
CA THR A 66 11.75 -27.05 13.06
C THR A 66 11.92 -28.54 13.32
N SER A 67 12.15 -29.31 12.26
CA SER A 67 12.54 -30.74 12.37
C SER A 67 14.04 -30.93 12.54
N LEU A 68 14.79 -29.85 12.69
CA LEU A 68 16.23 -29.92 12.93
C LEU A 68 16.50 -30.61 14.30
N GLN A 69 17.34 -31.64 14.31
CA GLN A 69 17.77 -32.29 15.53
C GLN A 69 18.56 -31.27 16.38
N ASP A 70 18.27 -31.16 17.66
CA ASP A 70 18.90 -30.24 18.61
C ASP A 70 18.50 -28.74 18.50
N ALA A 71 17.59 -28.37 17.60
CA ALA A 71 17.09 -27.01 17.57
C ALA A 71 15.89 -26.85 18.53
N SER A 72 16.00 -25.94 19.50
CA SER A 72 14.87 -25.54 20.33
C SER A 72 13.92 -24.68 19.48
N GLY A 73 12.63 -24.96 19.54
CA GLY A 73 11.64 -24.10 18.92
C GLY A 73 11.69 -22.67 19.47
N ILE A 74 11.27 -21.69 18.68
CA ILE A 74 11.21 -20.29 19.09
C ILE A 74 9.77 -19.97 19.49
N LEU A 75 9.60 -19.47 20.69
CA LEU A 75 8.33 -18.96 21.20
C LEU A 75 8.55 -17.54 21.72
N ASN A 76 8.04 -16.57 20.99
CA ASN A 76 8.00 -15.18 21.41
C ASN A 76 6.55 -14.73 21.53
N SER A 77 6.23 -14.05 22.62
CA SER A 77 4.94 -13.42 22.81
C SER A 77 5.14 -11.92 23.03
N SER A 78 4.26 -11.11 22.47
CA SER A 78 4.29 -9.67 22.69
C SER A 78 2.92 -9.15 23.05
N ARG A 79 2.91 -8.14 23.89
CA ARG A 79 1.75 -7.34 24.26
C ARG A 79 2.03 -5.90 23.86
N GLU A 80 1.08 -5.28 23.20
CA GLU A 80 1.16 -3.89 22.78
C GLU A 80 -0.08 -3.14 23.26
N ASP A 81 0.15 -2.00 23.89
CA ASP A 81 -0.86 -1.00 24.20
C ASP A 81 -0.55 0.27 23.39
N VAL A 82 -1.51 0.75 22.60
CA VAL A 82 -1.36 1.91 21.72
C VAL A 82 -2.36 2.98 22.10
N LEU A 83 -1.91 4.20 22.34
CA LEU A 83 -2.76 5.39 22.44
C LEU A 83 -2.39 6.38 21.33
N GLN A 84 -3.37 6.72 20.49
CA GLN A 84 -3.22 7.73 19.46
C GLN A 84 -4.21 8.87 19.69
N LEU A 85 -3.68 10.07 19.78
CA LEU A 85 -4.43 11.32 19.82
C LEU A 85 -4.16 12.07 18.51
N ARG A 86 -5.20 12.62 17.90
CA ARG A 86 -5.06 13.44 16.69
C ARG A 86 -6.11 14.53 16.69
N GLY A 87 -5.75 15.65 16.09
CA GLY A 87 -6.67 16.76 15.90
C GLY A 87 -6.27 17.62 14.73
N SER A 88 -7.24 18.18 14.04
CA SER A 88 -7.00 19.21 13.06
C SER A 88 -8.05 20.29 13.12
N ALA A 89 -7.65 21.52 12.83
CA ALA A 89 -8.52 22.66 12.65
C ALA A 89 -8.25 23.25 11.26
N THR A 90 -9.33 23.48 10.48
CA THR A 90 -9.23 24.09 9.15
C THR A 90 -10.15 25.28 9.07
N LEU A 91 -9.58 26.45 8.84
CA LEU A 91 -10.30 27.69 8.57
C LEU A 91 -10.37 27.92 7.08
N PHE A 92 -11.56 27.83 6.50
CA PHE A 92 -11.82 28.11 5.10
C PHE A 92 -12.34 29.52 4.92
N LYS A 93 -11.90 30.17 3.85
CA LYS A 93 -12.40 31.45 3.37
C LYS A 93 -12.87 31.32 1.93
N LYS A 94 -14.14 31.51 1.68
CA LYS A 94 -14.64 31.70 0.31
C LYS A 94 -14.32 33.12 -0.12
N ILE A 95 -13.49 33.27 -1.15
CA ILE A 95 -13.07 34.54 -1.71
C ILE A 95 -14.08 34.99 -2.79
N THR A 96 -14.36 34.07 -3.72
CA THR A 96 -15.39 34.20 -4.76
C THR A 96 -16.10 32.84 -4.91
N ASP A 97 -17.08 32.75 -5.84
CA ASP A 97 -17.71 31.46 -6.17
C ASP A 97 -16.73 30.47 -6.81
N ARG A 98 -15.58 30.93 -7.31
CA ARG A 98 -14.55 30.14 -7.99
C ARG A 98 -13.29 29.96 -7.18
N GLN A 99 -13.15 30.71 -6.09
CA GLN A 99 -11.89 30.79 -5.34
C GLN A 99 -12.14 30.61 -3.85
N ASN A 100 -11.35 29.77 -3.23
CA ASN A 100 -11.28 29.67 -1.79
C ASN A 100 -9.83 29.49 -1.34
N ALA A 101 -9.56 29.95 -0.13
CA ALA A 101 -8.30 29.72 0.57
C ALA A 101 -8.60 29.02 1.89
N PHE A 102 -7.63 28.31 2.42
CA PHE A 102 -7.73 27.73 3.74
C PHE A 102 -6.40 27.78 4.48
N PHE A 103 -6.51 27.85 5.78
CA PHE A 103 -5.42 27.59 6.72
C PHE A 103 -5.79 26.34 7.50
N ARG A 104 -4.88 25.39 7.59
CA ARG A 104 -5.05 24.17 8.39
C ARG A 104 -3.90 24.05 9.38
N ALA A 105 -4.22 23.69 10.63
CA ALA A 105 -3.26 23.25 11.61
C ALA A 105 -3.66 21.86 12.10
N TRP A 106 -2.67 21.03 12.41
CA TRP A 106 -2.88 19.69 12.93
C TRP A 106 -1.85 19.32 13.98
N TYR A 107 -2.26 18.40 14.82
CA TYR A 107 -1.43 17.78 15.84
C TYR A 107 -1.80 16.29 15.92
N GLY A 108 -0.81 15.45 16.13
CA GLY A 108 -0.99 14.05 16.45
C GLY A 108 0.10 13.55 17.38
N SER A 109 -0.28 12.58 18.22
CA SER A 109 0.65 11.88 19.10
C SER A 109 0.22 10.44 19.18
N THR A 110 1.18 9.52 19.02
CA THR A 110 1.00 8.08 19.19
C THR A 110 1.99 7.62 20.26
N SER A 111 1.52 6.86 21.24
CA SER A 111 2.35 6.16 22.21
C SER A 111 2.08 4.68 22.11
N ASN A 112 3.14 3.89 21.98
CA ASN A 112 3.09 2.43 21.94
C ASN A 112 3.98 1.89 23.04
N ASP A 113 3.38 1.16 23.98
CA ASP A 113 4.07 0.40 25.02
C ASP A 113 4.08 -1.06 24.57
N VAL A 114 5.26 -1.64 24.34
CA VAL A 114 5.41 -3.00 23.81
C VAL A 114 6.30 -3.82 24.73
N SER A 115 5.74 -4.92 25.28
CA SER A 115 6.47 -5.90 26.08
C SER A 115 6.61 -7.20 25.32
N TYR A 116 7.83 -7.72 25.26
CA TYR A 116 8.15 -9.02 24.67
C TYR A 116 8.58 -10.00 25.74
N SER A 117 8.15 -11.25 25.59
CA SER A 117 8.56 -12.39 26.40
C SER A 117 8.93 -13.57 25.51
N GLY A 118 9.73 -14.51 26.06
CA GLY A 118 10.19 -15.70 25.33
C GLY A 118 11.70 -15.72 25.16
N THR A 119 12.17 -16.04 23.94
CA THR A 119 13.62 -16.18 23.67
C THR A 119 14.39 -14.86 23.70
N SER A 120 13.72 -13.74 23.51
CA SER A 120 14.31 -12.40 23.54
C SER A 120 13.39 -11.44 24.29
N PRO A 121 13.36 -11.48 25.64
CA PRO A 121 12.48 -10.62 26.42
C PRO A 121 13.01 -9.19 26.45
N TYR A 122 12.14 -8.21 26.21
CA TYR A 122 12.44 -6.78 26.33
C TYR A 122 11.16 -5.94 26.36
N ASP A 123 11.29 -4.70 26.81
CA ASP A 123 10.24 -3.70 26.77
C ASP A 123 10.68 -2.51 25.92
N ASN A 124 9.77 -1.94 25.15
CA ASN A 124 9.99 -0.73 24.37
C ASN A 124 8.86 0.27 24.58
N ASP A 125 9.26 1.51 24.83
CA ASP A 125 8.39 2.67 24.78
C ASP A 125 8.65 3.40 23.45
N PHE A 126 7.66 3.46 22.59
CA PHE A 126 7.74 4.21 21.36
C PHE A 126 6.73 5.36 21.40
N SER A 127 7.17 6.55 21.02
CA SER A 127 6.25 7.67 20.81
C SER A 127 6.59 8.42 19.52
N ASP A 128 5.53 8.77 18.81
CA ASP A 128 5.59 9.61 17.61
C ASP A 128 4.67 10.81 17.81
N THR A 129 5.22 12.02 17.73
CA THR A 129 4.47 13.26 17.89
C THR A 129 4.75 14.18 16.73
N TYR A 130 3.70 14.66 16.10
CA TYR A 130 3.83 15.57 14.98
C TYR A 130 2.87 16.75 15.09
N ALA A 131 3.30 17.90 14.58
CA ALA A 131 2.48 19.10 14.46
C ALA A 131 2.80 19.79 13.14
N GLY A 132 1.82 20.42 12.55
CA GLY A 132 2.04 21.13 11.30
C GLY A 132 0.98 22.17 11.01
N ALA A 133 1.32 23.03 10.05
CA ALA A 133 0.38 24.01 9.53
C ALA A 133 0.53 24.12 8.01
N SER A 134 -0.58 24.38 7.33
CA SER A 134 -0.60 24.59 5.88
C SER A 134 -1.43 25.78 5.48
N LEU A 135 -1.05 26.34 4.33
CA LEU A 135 -1.83 27.30 3.57
C LEU A 135 -2.23 26.66 2.26
N GLY A 136 -3.50 26.75 1.94
CA GLY A 136 -4.01 26.20 0.68
C GLY A 136 -4.90 27.18 -0.07
N TYR A 137 -4.92 27.02 -1.38
CA TYR A 137 -5.71 27.78 -2.31
C TYR A 137 -6.32 26.88 -3.36
N ASN A 138 -7.60 27.10 -3.66
CA ASN A 138 -8.31 26.39 -4.71
C ASN A 138 -8.98 27.39 -5.65
N PHE A 139 -8.81 27.16 -6.94
CA PHE A 139 -9.50 27.84 -8.01
C PHE A 139 -10.22 26.82 -8.88
N SER A 140 -11.48 27.08 -9.21
CA SER A 140 -12.27 26.21 -10.09
C SER A 140 -13.20 27.02 -10.95
N ASP A 141 -13.12 26.84 -12.26
CA ASP A 141 -14.07 27.37 -13.21
C ASP A 141 -14.50 26.27 -14.22
N LYS A 142 -15.07 26.68 -15.37
CA LYS A 142 -15.52 25.74 -16.39
C LYS A 142 -14.40 24.96 -17.07
N MET A 143 -13.20 25.53 -17.15
CA MET A 143 -12.06 24.94 -17.86
C MET A 143 -10.93 24.55 -16.91
N TRP A 144 -10.76 25.27 -15.82
CA TRP A 144 -9.63 25.10 -14.91
C TRP A 144 -10.06 24.62 -13.53
N ASN A 145 -9.28 23.73 -12.97
CA ASN A 145 -9.31 23.36 -11.56
C ASN A 145 -7.88 23.34 -11.05
N VAL A 146 -7.55 24.23 -10.13
CA VAL A 146 -6.19 24.35 -9.57
C VAL A 146 -6.28 24.26 -8.05
N SER A 147 -5.44 23.45 -7.44
CA SER A 147 -5.30 23.34 -5.99
C SER A 147 -3.83 23.39 -5.61
N ALA A 148 -3.51 24.19 -4.62
CA ALA A 148 -2.19 24.25 -4.00
C ALA A 148 -2.35 24.16 -2.48
N ASP A 149 -1.54 23.33 -1.83
CA ASP A 149 -1.44 23.19 -0.38
C ASP A 149 0.04 23.06 -0.02
N VAL A 150 0.56 24.03 0.73
CA VAL A 150 1.95 24.05 1.17
C VAL A 150 1.97 24.09 2.68
N ALA A 151 2.68 23.16 3.27
CA ALA A 151 2.76 22.98 4.71
C ALA A 151 4.21 22.88 5.21
N LEU A 152 4.37 23.14 6.49
CA LEU A 152 5.54 22.77 7.26
C LEU A 152 5.08 21.85 8.39
N GLN A 153 5.76 20.72 8.53
CA GLN A 153 5.51 19.74 9.60
C GLN A 153 6.76 19.61 10.46
N TRP A 154 6.56 19.61 11.76
CA TRP A 154 7.51 19.17 12.76
C TRP A 154 7.12 17.77 13.21
N GLU A 155 8.09 16.92 13.41
CA GLU A 155 7.88 15.55 13.90
C GLU A 155 8.99 15.15 14.86
N LYS A 156 8.59 14.50 15.96
CA LYS A 156 9.47 13.95 16.98
C LYS A 156 9.15 12.48 17.15
N ASN A 157 10.12 11.66 16.88
CA ASN A 157 10.05 10.23 17.03
C ASN A 157 10.98 9.79 18.16
N LYS A 158 10.47 9.07 19.16
CA LYS A 158 11.23 8.63 20.34
C LYS A 158 11.06 7.12 20.47
N ILE A 159 12.15 6.41 20.74
CA ILE A 159 12.19 5.03 21.15
C ILE A 159 13.07 4.90 22.39
N ASN A 160 12.51 4.48 23.51
CA ASN A 160 13.16 4.50 24.83
C ASN A 160 13.80 5.88 25.10
N ASP A 161 15.12 5.96 25.28
CA ASP A 161 15.84 7.21 25.55
C ASP A 161 16.32 7.94 24.29
N LEU A 162 16.18 7.33 23.12
CA LEU A 162 16.63 7.91 21.85
C LEU A 162 15.51 8.71 21.20
N SER A 163 15.80 9.92 20.75
CA SER A 163 14.83 10.76 20.05
C SER A 163 15.44 11.43 18.82
N VAL A 164 14.64 11.54 17.77
CA VAL A 164 14.96 12.27 16.54
C VAL A 164 13.86 13.27 16.29
N GLU A 165 14.23 14.51 15.99
CA GLU A 165 13.30 15.60 15.67
C GLU A 165 13.67 16.19 14.32
N GLU A 166 12.69 16.40 13.46
CA GLU A 166 12.92 16.99 12.14
C GLU A 166 11.77 17.91 11.72
N PHE A 167 12.11 18.91 10.89
CA PHE A 167 11.16 19.77 10.19
C PHE A 167 11.24 19.49 8.70
N TYR A 168 10.11 19.36 8.05
CA TYR A 168 10.08 19.16 6.61
C TYR A 168 8.85 19.79 5.94
N PRO A 169 9.00 20.26 4.69
CA PRO A 169 7.89 20.77 3.93
C PRO A 169 7.04 19.64 3.36
N LEU A 170 5.73 19.91 3.24
CA LEU A 170 4.77 19.10 2.51
C LEU A 170 4.18 19.98 1.43
N ILE A 171 4.23 19.55 0.18
CA ILE A 171 3.74 20.32 -0.96
C ILE A 171 2.79 19.44 -1.77
N ASN A 172 1.57 19.93 -1.98
CA ASN A 172 0.59 19.29 -2.85
C ASN A 172 0.11 20.31 -3.87
N LEU A 173 0.36 20.05 -5.14
CA LEU A 173 -0.10 20.88 -6.24
C LEU A 173 -0.90 20.02 -7.20
N SER A 174 -2.04 20.50 -7.65
CA SER A 174 -2.79 19.86 -8.71
C SER A 174 -3.38 20.89 -9.67
N ALA A 175 -3.41 20.54 -10.94
CA ALA A 175 -4.09 21.35 -11.94
C ALA A 175 -4.84 20.45 -12.93
N GLY A 176 -6.04 20.86 -13.26
CA GLY A 176 -6.86 20.27 -14.31
C GLY A 176 -7.22 21.35 -15.35
N PHE A 177 -7.11 20.99 -16.61
CA PHE A 177 -7.50 21.86 -17.72
C PHE A 177 -8.38 21.09 -18.70
N SER A 178 -9.61 21.54 -18.89
CA SER A 178 -10.59 20.90 -19.77
C SER A 178 -11.12 21.95 -20.78
N PRO A 179 -10.37 22.20 -21.89
CA PRO A 179 -10.77 23.21 -22.88
C PRO A 179 -12.06 22.83 -23.61
N SER A 180 -12.44 21.57 -23.58
CA SER A 180 -13.69 21.08 -24.13
C SER A 180 -14.10 19.77 -23.46
N LYS A 181 -15.31 19.27 -23.76
CA LYS A 181 -15.77 17.95 -23.33
C LYS A 181 -14.93 16.78 -23.92
N LYS A 182 -14.13 17.07 -24.96
CA LYS A 182 -13.34 16.07 -25.66
C LYS A 182 -11.90 15.96 -25.15
N HIS A 183 -11.41 16.96 -24.45
CA HIS A 183 -10.01 17.05 -24.02
C HIS A 183 -9.92 17.44 -22.56
N SER A 184 -9.16 16.68 -21.78
CA SER A 184 -8.81 17.08 -20.43
C SER A 184 -7.38 16.70 -20.09
N PHE A 185 -6.69 17.62 -19.44
CA PHE A 185 -5.34 17.45 -18.90
C PHE A 185 -5.43 17.51 -17.39
N ARG A 186 -4.66 16.68 -16.70
CA ARG A 186 -4.53 16.72 -15.24
C ARG A 186 -3.07 16.51 -14.86
N THR A 187 -2.61 17.29 -13.90
CA THR A 187 -1.30 17.13 -13.30
C THR A 187 -1.42 17.16 -11.79
N TYR A 188 -0.55 16.42 -11.14
CA TYR A 188 -0.42 16.37 -9.70
C TYR A 188 1.07 16.28 -9.34
N PHE A 189 1.47 17.06 -8.35
CA PHE A 189 2.79 17.03 -7.74
C PHE A 189 2.64 16.93 -6.23
N HIS A 190 3.40 16.02 -5.63
CA HIS A 190 3.51 15.88 -4.19
C HIS A 190 4.98 15.78 -3.81
N PHE A 191 5.35 16.52 -2.76
CA PHE A 191 6.61 16.40 -2.06
C PHE A 191 6.31 16.22 -0.58
N GLY A 192 6.94 15.21 0.05
CA GLY A 192 6.75 14.89 1.47
C GLY A 192 7.89 14.06 2.01
N ALA A 193 7.69 13.54 3.21
CA ALA A 193 8.62 12.64 3.87
C ALA A 193 7.88 11.48 4.54
N ASN A 194 8.59 10.36 4.73
CA ASN A 194 8.10 9.20 5.45
C ASN A 194 9.08 8.90 6.59
N TYR A 195 8.54 8.69 7.79
CA TYR A 195 9.29 8.17 8.92
C TYR A 195 9.33 6.65 8.93
N PRO A 196 10.44 6.04 9.37
CA PRO A 196 10.46 4.62 9.67
C PRO A 196 9.53 4.32 10.85
N GLY A 197 8.83 3.20 10.79
CA GLY A 197 7.95 2.75 11.86
C GLY A 197 8.71 2.30 13.10
N ALA A 198 8.00 2.10 14.21
CA ALA A 198 8.60 1.64 15.46
C ALA A 198 9.35 0.30 15.31
N SER A 199 8.81 -0.61 14.51
CA SER A 199 9.44 -1.92 14.25
C SER A 199 10.77 -1.82 13.53
N GLU A 200 10.96 -0.83 12.64
CA GLU A 200 12.22 -0.59 11.95
C GLU A 200 13.26 0.10 12.84
N LYS A 201 12.84 0.72 13.94
CA LYS A 201 13.71 1.46 14.86
C LYS A 201 14.03 0.70 16.16
N THR A 202 13.30 -0.35 16.50
CA THR A 202 13.48 -1.13 17.73
C THR A 202 14.90 -1.72 17.84
N PRO A 203 15.72 -1.36 18.85
CA PRO A 203 17.12 -1.79 18.93
C PRO A 203 17.30 -3.23 19.42
N ASN A 204 16.23 -3.87 19.84
CA ASN A 204 16.29 -5.23 20.41
C ASN A 204 16.44 -6.29 19.33
N VAL A 205 17.11 -7.36 19.67
CA VAL A 205 17.41 -8.46 18.74
C VAL A 205 16.40 -9.58 18.96
N LEU A 206 15.63 -9.90 17.91
CA LEU A 206 14.69 -11.02 17.88
C LEU A 206 15.20 -12.16 17.01
N GLN A 207 15.19 -13.37 17.54
CA GLN A 207 15.45 -14.55 16.75
C GLN A 207 14.20 -14.89 15.91
N GLN A 208 14.37 -15.01 14.58
CA GLN A 208 13.32 -15.45 13.66
C GLN A 208 13.39 -16.93 13.31
N ASN A 209 14.60 -17.44 13.16
CA ASN A 209 14.89 -18.87 12.96
C ASN A 209 16.34 -19.14 13.38
N GLU A 210 16.84 -20.34 13.11
CA GLU A 210 18.19 -20.75 13.52
C GLU A 210 19.31 -19.90 12.90
N LEU A 211 19.05 -19.35 11.70
CA LEU A 211 20.05 -18.65 10.90
C LEU A 211 19.78 -17.16 10.79
N MET A 212 18.63 -16.68 11.27
CA MET A 212 18.20 -15.29 11.06
C MET A 212 17.76 -14.64 12.36
N TYR A 213 18.40 -13.54 12.67
CA TYR A 213 18.03 -12.60 13.72
C TYR A 213 17.59 -11.27 13.08
N TYR A 214 16.78 -10.51 13.78
CA TYR A 214 16.24 -9.24 13.34
C TYR A 214 16.43 -8.18 14.42
N THR A 215 16.87 -6.99 14.02
CA THR A 215 16.89 -5.78 14.85
C THR A 215 16.53 -4.58 14.02
N GLY A 216 15.89 -3.58 14.62
CA GLY A 216 15.72 -2.29 13.99
C GLY A 216 17.00 -1.43 14.14
N ASN A 217 16.95 -0.22 13.59
CA ASN A 217 18.01 0.76 13.73
C ASN A 217 17.41 2.09 14.27
N PRO A 218 17.62 2.44 15.53
CA PRO A 218 17.04 3.64 16.13
C PRO A 218 17.51 4.96 15.47
N ASN A 219 18.63 4.93 14.74
CA ASN A 219 19.20 6.09 14.06
C ASN A 219 18.62 6.34 12.66
N LEU A 220 17.61 5.58 12.23
CA LEU A 220 16.96 5.82 10.95
C LEU A 220 16.28 7.20 10.94
N GLY A 221 16.64 7.99 9.94
CA GLY A 221 16.03 9.30 9.66
C GLY A 221 14.89 9.21 8.63
N LEU A 222 14.43 10.37 8.19
CA LEU A 222 13.39 10.51 7.17
C LEU A 222 13.83 10.02 5.80
N SER A 223 12.94 9.34 5.11
CA SER A 223 12.97 9.27 3.65
C SER A 223 12.15 10.42 3.04
N ARG A 224 12.59 10.94 1.90
CA ARG A 224 11.90 12.02 1.18
C ARG A 224 11.22 11.45 -0.05
N GLN A 225 9.95 11.82 -0.24
CA GLN A 225 9.13 11.32 -1.33
C GLN A 225 8.75 12.41 -2.31
N VAL A 226 8.88 12.12 -3.60
CA VAL A 226 8.39 12.95 -4.71
C VAL A 226 7.45 12.14 -5.56
N THR A 227 6.27 12.68 -5.85
CA THR A 227 5.33 12.09 -6.81
C THR A 227 4.94 13.14 -7.84
N PHE A 228 5.01 12.78 -9.11
CA PHE A 228 4.51 13.60 -10.21
C PHE A 228 3.65 12.74 -11.13
N ASN A 229 2.48 13.24 -11.47
CA ASN A 229 1.56 12.62 -12.43
C ASN A 229 1.13 13.64 -13.46
N LEU A 230 1.17 13.26 -14.73
CA LEU A 230 0.58 14.01 -15.84
C LEU A 230 -0.30 13.05 -16.63
N SER A 231 -1.52 13.43 -16.90
CA SER A 231 -2.44 12.64 -17.73
C SER A 231 -3.19 13.53 -18.72
N TYR A 232 -3.43 12.97 -19.88
CA TYR A 232 -4.26 13.54 -20.94
C TYR A 232 -5.34 12.55 -21.31
N ASN A 233 -6.58 13.02 -21.38
CA ASN A 233 -7.72 12.23 -21.83
C ASN A 233 -8.32 12.86 -23.09
N TRP A 234 -8.57 12.02 -24.07
CA TRP A 234 -9.18 12.38 -25.34
C TRP A 234 -10.40 11.52 -25.62
N MET A 235 -11.55 12.17 -25.83
CA MET A 235 -12.83 11.53 -26.12
C MET A 235 -13.48 12.23 -27.32
N PRO A 236 -12.98 11.94 -28.54
CA PRO A 236 -13.48 12.63 -29.75
C PRO A 236 -14.94 12.33 -30.05
N VAL A 237 -15.38 11.11 -29.73
CA VAL A 237 -16.74 10.61 -29.91
C VAL A 237 -17.12 9.70 -28.73
N ASN A 238 -18.40 9.52 -28.47
CA ASN A 238 -18.89 8.69 -27.37
C ASN A 238 -18.47 7.21 -27.48
N ALA A 239 -18.12 6.77 -28.69
CA ALA A 239 -17.69 5.40 -28.95
C ALA A 239 -16.21 5.16 -28.66
N PHE A 240 -15.38 6.20 -28.58
CA PHE A 240 -13.94 6.07 -28.42
C PHE A 240 -13.40 7.02 -27.36
N SER A 241 -12.58 6.50 -26.46
CA SER A 241 -11.75 7.29 -25.57
C SER A 241 -10.33 6.75 -25.51
N ALA A 242 -9.37 7.66 -25.43
CA ALA A 242 -7.97 7.35 -25.19
C ALA A 242 -7.43 8.23 -24.08
N SER A 243 -6.51 7.68 -23.28
CA SER A 243 -5.75 8.47 -22.33
C SER A 243 -4.27 8.11 -22.42
N ALA A 244 -3.42 9.07 -22.13
CA ALA A 244 -1.97 8.88 -21.97
C ALA A 244 -1.57 9.45 -20.62
N PHE A 245 -0.59 8.82 -19.97
CA PHE A 245 -0.09 9.30 -18.69
C PHE A 245 1.40 9.08 -18.53
N VAL A 246 2.01 9.94 -17.74
CA VAL A 246 3.36 9.80 -17.21
C VAL A 246 3.26 9.95 -15.71
N GLN A 247 3.81 8.99 -14.97
CA GLN A 247 3.91 9.00 -13.51
C GLN A 247 5.37 8.86 -13.12
N TYR A 248 5.83 9.73 -12.24
CA TYR A 248 7.12 9.62 -11.58
C TYR A 248 6.89 9.48 -10.09
N PHE A 249 7.61 8.54 -9.48
CA PHE A 249 7.70 8.35 -8.05
C PHE A 249 9.17 8.19 -7.70
N GLY A 250 9.66 9.06 -6.82
CA GLY A 250 11.01 9.00 -6.27
C GLY A 250 10.95 8.94 -4.74
N GLU A 251 11.79 8.15 -4.15
CA GLU A 251 12.01 8.08 -2.71
C GLU A 251 13.52 8.09 -2.45
N PHE A 252 13.98 9.05 -1.65
CA PHE A 252 15.38 9.36 -1.41
C PHE A 252 15.71 9.14 0.06
N ASN A 253 16.95 8.70 0.35
CA ASN A 253 17.35 8.25 1.68
C ASN A 253 16.44 7.15 2.22
N LEU A 254 16.07 6.23 1.36
CA LEU A 254 15.19 5.13 1.71
C LEU A 254 15.91 4.16 2.64
N TYR A 255 15.29 3.79 3.75
CA TYR A 255 15.81 2.72 4.60
C TYR A 255 15.47 1.36 4.01
N VAL A 256 16.50 0.51 3.94
CA VAL A 256 16.43 -0.83 3.34
C VAL A 256 17.03 -1.88 4.26
N PRO A 257 16.57 -3.13 4.19
CA PRO A 257 17.14 -4.20 4.98
C PRO A 257 18.56 -4.52 4.52
N VAL A 258 19.47 -4.62 5.50
CA VAL A 258 20.83 -5.10 5.34
C VAL A 258 21.05 -6.34 6.20
N PHE A 259 21.97 -7.18 5.78
CA PHE A 259 22.26 -8.46 6.43
C PHE A 259 23.72 -8.50 6.82
N ASN A 260 24.00 -8.68 8.11
CA ASN A 260 25.34 -8.72 8.68
C ASN A 260 25.61 -10.09 9.31
N PRO A 261 26.86 -10.59 9.31
CA PRO A 261 27.21 -11.79 10.06
C PRO A 261 26.89 -11.65 11.55
N TYR A 262 26.36 -12.68 12.16
CA TYR A 262 25.98 -12.71 13.58
C TYR A 262 26.38 -14.07 14.19
N ASN A 263 26.63 -14.13 15.52
CA ASN A 263 27.05 -15.33 16.24
C ASN A 263 28.27 -16.00 15.59
N ASP A 264 29.36 -15.27 15.45
CA ASP A 264 30.62 -15.75 14.83
C ASP A 264 30.44 -16.29 13.40
N GLY A 265 29.51 -15.67 12.64
CA GLY A 265 29.23 -16.04 11.27
C GLY A 265 28.25 -17.21 11.09
N LYS A 266 27.75 -17.78 12.20
CA LYS A 266 26.79 -18.90 12.16
C LYS A 266 25.37 -18.50 11.82
N ALA A 267 25.06 -17.19 11.90
CA ALA A 267 23.75 -16.64 11.60
C ALA A 267 23.89 -15.28 10.90
N LEU A 268 22.77 -14.72 10.43
CA LEU A 268 22.66 -13.38 9.88
C LEU A 268 21.80 -12.51 10.79
N LEU A 269 22.24 -11.27 11.01
CA LEU A 269 21.45 -10.21 11.62
C LEU A 269 20.90 -9.32 10.52
N ARG A 270 19.60 -9.33 10.36
CA ARG A 270 18.89 -8.36 9.52
C ARG A 270 18.65 -7.08 10.31
N THR A 271 19.06 -5.96 9.76
CA THR A 271 18.79 -4.61 10.27
C THR A 271 18.41 -3.67 9.13
N PHE A 272 18.37 -2.37 9.35
CA PHE A 272 18.07 -1.36 8.34
C PHE A 272 19.14 -0.29 8.26
N GLU A 273 19.42 0.20 7.06
CA GLU A 273 20.27 1.34 6.81
C GLU A 273 19.62 2.28 5.80
N THR A 274 19.93 3.57 5.92
CA THR A 274 19.49 4.61 4.97
C THR A 274 20.61 4.88 4.00
N ASP A 275 20.58 4.27 2.84
CA ASP A 275 21.53 4.55 1.74
C ASP A 275 20.96 4.00 0.41
N CYS A 276 19.69 4.23 0.18
CA CYS A 276 19.08 3.86 -1.10
C CYS A 276 18.20 4.96 -1.64
N ASP A 277 18.29 5.15 -2.95
CA ASP A 277 17.35 5.94 -3.72
C ASP A 277 16.53 5.02 -4.63
N TYR A 278 15.24 5.20 -4.62
CA TYR A 278 14.30 4.48 -5.47
C TYR A 278 13.60 5.44 -6.42
N ASN A 279 13.63 5.13 -7.70
CA ASN A 279 12.94 5.90 -8.73
C ASN A 279 12.12 4.98 -9.62
N ARG A 280 10.88 5.37 -9.90
CA ARG A 280 10.00 4.72 -10.87
C ARG A 280 9.39 5.76 -11.79
N THR A 281 9.61 5.62 -13.09
CA THR A 281 8.86 6.35 -14.11
C THR A 281 7.97 5.36 -14.85
N GLN A 282 6.68 5.61 -14.90
CA GLN A 282 5.73 4.81 -15.67
C GLN A 282 5.11 5.66 -16.76
N ILE A 283 5.13 5.16 -17.98
CA ILE A 283 4.51 5.77 -19.16
C ILE A 283 3.49 4.77 -19.68
N GLY A 284 2.27 5.23 -19.90
CA GLY A 284 1.23 4.34 -20.39
C GLY A 284 0.13 5.05 -21.14
N MET A 285 -0.68 4.22 -21.80
CA MET A 285 -1.88 4.63 -22.51
C MET A 285 -3.03 3.74 -22.11
N SER A 286 -4.25 4.23 -22.30
CA SER A 286 -5.46 3.43 -22.15
C SER A 286 -6.41 3.76 -23.29
N PHE A 287 -6.99 2.73 -23.89
CA PHE A 287 -7.92 2.84 -25.02
C PHE A 287 -9.21 2.13 -24.66
N ASN A 288 -10.35 2.77 -24.95
CA ASN A 288 -11.65 2.15 -24.87
C ASN A 288 -12.40 2.42 -26.17
N TYR A 289 -12.92 1.36 -26.78
CA TYR A 289 -13.66 1.45 -28.03
C TYR A 289 -14.95 0.65 -27.98
N LYS A 290 -16.06 1.31 -28.32
CA LYS A 290 -17.39 0.71 -28.39
C LYS A 290 -17.77 0.54 -29.86
N LEU A 291 -17.98 -0.69 -30.27
CA LEU A 291 -18.36 -1.12 -31.61
C LEU A 291 -19.79 -1.69 -31.57
N LEU A 292 -20.40 -1.92 -32.74
CA LEU A 292 -21.70 -2.55 -32.89
C LEU A 292 -22.77 -1.86 -32.01
N ASN A 293 -22.88 -0.53 -32.12
CA ASN A 293 -23.77 0.29 -31.29
C ASN A 293 -23.56 0.13 -29.78
N GLY A 294 -22.32 -0.18 -29.36
CA GLY A 294 -21.96 -0.37 -27.95
C GLY A 294 -22.05 -1.81 -27.47
N ASN A 295 -22.52 -2.74 -28.29
CA ASN A 295 -22.61 -4.15 -27.92
C ASN A 295 -21.24 -4.84 -27.81
N LEU A 296 -20.22 -4.35 -28.53
CA LEU A 296 -18.83 -4.83 -28.37
C LEU A 296 -17.98 -3.69 -27.78
N GLN A 297 -17.39 -3.95 -26.64
CA GLN A 297 -16.50 -3.02 -25.93
C GLN A 297 -15.10 -3.62 -25.86
N LEU A 298 -14.12 -2.89 -26.38
CA LEU A 298 -12.72 -3.27 -26.35
C LEU A 298 -11.98 -2.29 -25.45
N ALA A 299 -11.10 -2.79 -24.59
CA ALA A 299 -10.22 -1.97 -23.76
C ALA A 299 -8.81 -2.54 -23.78
N ALA A 300 -7.81 -1.65 -23.79
CA ALA A 300 -6.41 -2.01 -23.67
C ALA A 300 -5.66 -0.91 -22.92
N SER A 301 -4.75 -1.31 -22.03
CA SER A 301 -3.96 -0.38 -21.21
C SER A 301 -2.48 -0.83 -21.18
N PRO A 302 -1.71 -0.56 -22.25
CA PRO A 302 -0.28 -0.80 -22.27
C PRO A 302 0.48 0.23 -21.45
N SER A 303 1.53 -0.19 -20.75
CA SER A 303 2.46 0.69 -20.04
C SER A 303 3.86 0.09 -19.94
N VAL A 304 4.85 0.96 -19.77
CA VAL A 304 6.23 0.62 -19.45
C VAL A 304 6.59 1.31 -18.15
N SER A 305 7.21 0.57 -17.23
CA SER A 305 7.74 1.11 -15.98
C SER A 305 9.26 1.04 -16.01
N LEU A 306 9.92 2.17 -15.74
CA LEU A 306 11.37 2.26 -15.63
C LEU A 306 11.71 2.32 -14.13
N TYR A 307 12.29 1.26 -13.61
CA TYR A 307 12.70 1.16 -12.21
C TYR A 307 14.22 1.36 -12.11
N ARG A 308 14.61 2.16 -11.12
CA ARG A 308 16.01 2.32 -10.70
C ARG A 308 16.08 2.36 -9.18
N VAL A 309 16.86 1.47 -8.59
CA VAL A 309 17.30 1.51 -7.20
C VAL A 309 18.80 1.71 -7.23
N SER A 310 19.32 2.62 -6.45
CA SER A 310 20.76 2.90 -6.32
C SER A 310 21.15 3.06 -4.85
N GLY A 311 22.40 2.85 -4.53
CA GLY A 311 22.93 2.78 -3.17
C GLY A 311 23.30 1.34 -2.80
N LEU A 312 22.80 0.80 -1.69
CA LEU A 312 23.05 -0.59 -1.26
C LEU A 312 22.56 -1.63 -2.27
N PHE A 313 21.57 -1.30 -3.08
CA PHE A 313 21.10 -2.11 -4.20
C PHE A 313 21.36 -1.39 -5.53
N ASP A 314 21.74 -2.12 -6.57
CA ASP A 314 21.74 -1.62 -7.96
C ASP A 314 20.75 -2.44 -8.79
N ILE A 315 19.52 -1.93 -8.89
CA ILE A 315 18.45 -2.59 -9.62
C ILE A 315 17.98 -1.67 -10.75
N LYS A 316 18.10 -2.14 -11.99
CA LYS A 316 17.53 -1.48 -13.18
C LYS A 316 16.61 -2.45 -13.89
N ARG A 317 15.33 -2.08 -14.07
CA ARG A 317 14.34 -2.90 -14.77
C ARG A 317 13.39 -2.01 -15.57
N SER A 318 12.98 -2.51 -16.73
CA SER A 318 12.10 -1.79 -17.66
C SER A 318 10.97 -2.71 -18.17
N PRO A 319 10.10 -3.24 -17.27
CA PRO A 319 9.05 -4.15 -17.69
C PRO A 319 7.96 -3.45 -18.49
N PHE A 320 7.46 -4.17 -19.50
CA PHE A 320 6.23 -3.87 -20.19
C PHE A 320 5.07 -4.59 -19.51
N TYR A 321 3.96 -3.89 -19.38
CA TYR A 321 2.70 -4.41 -18.86
C TYR A 321 1.55 -3.99 -19.77
N CYS A 322 0.61 -4.91 -20.00
CA CYS A 322 -0.61 -4.61 -20.72
C CYS A 322 -1.78 -5.40 -20.13
N ASN A 323 -2.88 -4.70 -19.89
CA ASN A 323 -4.17 -5.31 -19.62
C ASN A 323 -5.08 -5.04 -20.81
N ALA A 324 -5.70 -6.10 -21.37
CA ALA A 324 -6.64 -6.01 -22.47
C ALA A 324 -7.91 -6.78 -22.17
N SER A 325 -9.05 -6.26 -22.60
CA SER A 325 -10.33 -6.95 -22.46
C SER A 325 -11.25 -6.67 -23.65
N ALA A 326 -12.12 -7.66 -23.91
CA ALA A 326 -13.22 -7.55 -24.85
C ALA A 326 -14.50 -8.00 -24.15
N THR A 327 -15.58 -7.20 -24.23
CA THR A 327 -16.89 -7.53 -23.68
C THR A 327 -17.93 -7.42 -24.79
N TYR A 328 -18.70 -8.47 -25.00
CA TYR A 328 -19.78 -8.53 -25.99
C TYR A 328 -21.13 -8.75 -25.31
N TYR A 329 -22.09 -7.89 -25.63
CA TYR A 329 -23.46 -7.95 -25.12
C TYR A 329 -24.40 -8.47 -26.21
N LEU A 330 -25.21 -9.46 -25.89
CA LEU A 330 -26.20 -10.05 -26.77
C LEU A 330 -27.54 -10.20 -26.02
N GLY A 331 -28.41 -9.21 -26.12
CA GLY A 331 -29.66 -9.19 -25.38
C GLY A 331 -29.43 -9.25 -23.87
N ASN A 332 -29.88 -10.30 -23.23
CA ASN A 332 -29.70 -10.55 -21.80
C ASN A 332 -28.36 -11.21 -21.44
N PHE A 333 -27.54 -11.57 -22.41
CA PHE A 333 -26.25 -12.21 -22.23
C PHE A 333 -25.12 -11.23 -22.39
N TYR A 334 -24.00 -11.50 -21.69
CA TYR A 334 -22.73 -10.84 -21.93
C TYR A 334 -21.59 -11.84 -21.82
N PHE A 335 -20.57 -11.62 -22.63
CA PHE A 335 -19.36 -12.42 -22.70
C PHE A 335 -18.17 -11.50 -22.55
N GLN A 336 -17.23 -11.85 -21.70
CA GLN A 336 -16.02 -11.07 -21.49
C GLN A 336 -14.81 -11.97 -21.55
N ALA A 337 -13.80 -11.54 -22.27
CA ALA A 337 -12.46 -12.11 -22.21
C ALA A 337 -11.49 -11.01 -21.75
N SER A 338 -10.58 -11.33 -20.84
CA SER A 338 -9.53 -10.42 -20.39
C SER A 338 -8.20 -11.14 -20.31
N TYR A 339 -7.14 -10.42 -20.61
CA TYR A 339 -5.76 -10.88 -20.56
C TYR A 339 -4.88 -9.82 -19.95
N GLN A 340 -4.05 -10.23 -19.02
CA GLN A 340 -3.04 -9.43 -18.37
C GLN A 340 -1.67 -10.08 -18.62
N THR A 341 -0.73 -9.31 -19.15
CA THR A 341 0.66 -9.78 -19.35
C THR A 341 1.32 -10.05 -18.00
N ARG A 342 2.47 -10.71 -18.02
CA ARG A 342 3.33 -10.79 -16.84
C ARG A 342 3.67 -9.39 -16.35
N SER A 343 3.69 -9.22 -15.02
CA SER A 343 4.13 -7.98 -14.42
C SER A 343 5.45 -8.18 -13.66
N LEU A 344 6.22 -7.11 -13.55
CA LEU A 344 7.38 -7.03 -12.70
C LEU A 344 7.30 -5.72 -11.93
N THR A 345 7.42 -5.80 -10.62
CA THR A 345 7.44 -4.64 -9.74
C THR A 345 8.68 -4.70 -8.87
N VAL A 346 9.34 -3.57 -8.69
CA VAL A 346 10.45 -3.43 -7.75
C VAL A 346 9.95 -2.65 -6.55
N GLN A 347 10.11 -3.21 -5.36
CA GLN A 347 9.82 -2.56 -4.09
C GLN A 347 11.13 -2.00 -3.52
N GLY A 348 11.30 -0.68 -3.60
CA GLY A 348 12.55 0.00 -3.24
C GLY A 348 12.98 -0.24 -1.81
N ASN A 349 12.05 -0.07 -0.85
CA ASN A 349 12.31 -0.21 0.59
C ASN A 349 12.64 -1.62 1.07
N ARG A 350 12.56 -2.62 0.21
CA ARG A 350 12.91 -4.01 0.53
C ARG A 350 13.98 -4.57 -0.39
N GLY A 351 14.32 -3.86 -1.47
CA GLY A 351 15.20 -4.40 -2.51
C GLY A 351 14.63 -5.63 -3.23
N VAL A 352 13.31 -5.85 -3.16
CA VAL A 352 12.65 -7.05 -3.67
C VAL A 352 12.08 -6.83 -5.05
N ILE A 353 12.30 -7.78 -5.93
CA ILE A 353 11.70 -7.84 -7.26
C ILE A 353 10.55 -8.85 -7.22
N TYR A 354 9.33 -8.39 -7.48
CA TYR A 354 8.14 -9.22 -7.63
C TYR A 354 7.91 -9.50 -9.11
N LYS A 355 7.75 -10.77 -9.46
CA LYS A 355 7.43 -11.22 -10.84
C LYS A 355 6.12 -11.97 -10.80
N ASP A 356 5.05 -11.32 -11.25
CA ASP A 356 3.74 -11.95 -11.34
C ASP A 356 3.57 -12.63 -12.70
N ARG A 357 2.85 -13.72 -12.69
CA ARG A 357 2.48 -14.44 -13.90
C ARG A 357 1.39 -13.68 -14.68
N ASN A 358 1.32 -13.96 -15.98
CA ASN A 358 0.18 -13.52 -16.79
C ASN A 358 -1.11 -14.13 -16.26
N PHE A 359 -2.19 -13.40 -16.43
CA PHE A 359 -3.52 -13.79 -15.99
C PHE A 359 -4.51 -13.67 -17.14
N TYR A 360 -5.41 -14.62 -17.28
CA TYR A 360 -6.53 -14.53 -18.23
C TYR A 360 -7.81 -15.05 -17.63
N GLN A 361 -8.90 -14.42 -18.02
CA GLN A 361 -10.24 -14.74 -17.54
C GLN A 361 -11.23 -14.71 -18.71
N MET A 362 -12.11 -15.68 -18.73
CA MET A 362 -13.30 -15.69 -19.57
C MET A 362 -14.53 -15.67 -18.66
N LEU A 363 -15.55 -14.95 -19.09
CA LEU A 363 -16.76 -14.78 -18.32
C LEU A 363 -17.95 -14.79 -19.27
N ALA A 364 -18.99 -15.53 -18.90
CA ALA A 364 -20.31 -15.50 -19.53
C ALA A 364 -21.34 -15.19 -18.44
N GLY A 365 -22.23 -14.28 -18.73
CA GLY A 365 -23.29 -13.89 -17.81
C GLY A 365 -24.63 -13.74 -18.51
N TRP A 366 -25.70 -13.97 -17.76
CA TRP A 366 -27.08 -13.75 -18.16
C TRP A 366 -27.80 -12.98 -17.06
N SER A 367 -28.56 -11.95 -17.45
CA SER A 367 -29.30 -11.11 -16.51
C SER A 367 -30.68 -10.81 -17.04
N ARG A 368 -31.74 -11.17 -16.29
CA ARG A 368 -33.12 -10.90 -16.63
C ARG A 368 -34.02 -10.94 -15.38
N SER A 369 -34.93 -9.98 -15.25
CA SER A 369 -36.00 -9.99 -14.23
C SER A 369 -35.53 -10.27 -12.80
N GLY A 370 -34.46 -9.62 -12.37
CA GLY A 370 -33.87 -9.78 -11.02
C GLY A 370 -32.90 -10.96 -10.89
N TRP A 371 -32.83 -11.87 -11.84
CA TRP A 371 -31.83 -12.91 -11.91
C TRP A 371 -30.53 -12.42 -12.55
N ASN A 372 -29.43 -12.83 -11.98
CA ASN A 372 -28.09 -12.68 -12.55
C ASN A 372 -27.33 -13.99 -12.37
N ILE A 373 -27.01 -14.64 -13.48
CA ILE A 373 -26.23 -15.87 -13.51
C ILE A 373 -24.91 -15.55 -14.19
N ARG A 374 -23.81 -15.90 -13.55
CA ARG A 374 -22.46 -15.62 -14.02
C ARG A 374 -21.60 -16.86 -13.91
N VAL A 375 -20.95 -17.22 -14.99
CA VAL A 375 -19.93 -18.27 -15.04
C VAL A 375 -18.63 -17.60 -15.40
N SER A 376 -17.61 -17.76 -14.58
CA SER A 376 -16.27 -17.22 -14.84
C SER A 376 -15.22 -18.30 -14.73
N ALA A 377 -14.36 -18.36 -15.71
CA ALA A 377 -13.25 -19.27 -15.82
C ALA A 377 -11.94 -18.48 -15.82
N MET A 378 -11.06 -18.80 -14.89
CA MET A 378 -9.78 -18.11 -14.71
C MET A 378 -8.66 -19.11 -14.97
N ASN A 379 -7.67 -18.72 -15.79
CA ASN A 379 -6.46 -19.50 -16.05
C ASN A 379 -6.72 -20.99 -16.38
N LEU A 380 -7.79 -21.31 -17.13
CA LEU A 380 -8.30 -22.68 -17.36
C LEU A 380 -7.24 -23.70 -17.81
N PHE A 381 -6.20 -23.24 -18.53
CA PHE A 381 -5.18 -24.12 -19.09
C PHE A 381 -3.87 -24.12 -18.27
N ARG A 382 -3.86 -23.44 -17.11
CA ARG A 382 -2.69 -23.39 -16.25
C ARG A 382 -2.67 -24.59 -15.31
N LYS A 383 -1.60 -25.38 -15.36
CA LYS A 383 -1.44 -26.57 -14.54
C LYS A 383 -0.68 -26.31 -13.24
N ASP A 384 0.14 -25.26 -13.18
CA ASP A 384 0.92 -24.91 -11.98
C ASP A 384 0.15 -23.93 -11.06
N TRP A 385 0.52 -23.92 -9.77
CA TRP A 385 -0.07 -23.07 -8.72
C TRP A 385 0.71 -21.77 -8.50
N LEU A 386 1.80 -21.59 -9.23
CA LEU A 386 2.68 -20.44 -9.05
C LEU A 386 1.99 -19.13 -9.48
N CYS A 387 1.81 -18.22 -8.54
CA CYS A 387 1.25 -16.89 -8.75
C CYS A 387 2.32 -15.87 -9.07
N SER A 388 3.32 -15.80 -8.17
CA SER A 388 4.42 -14.85 -8.27
C SER A 388 5.72 -15.46 -7.75
N THR A 389 6.81 -14.80 -8.10
CA THR A 389 8.15 -15.08 -7.58
C THR A 389 8.70 -13.79 -7.02
N ASN A 390 9.11 -13.80 -5.75
CA ASN A 390 9.72 -12.67 -5.07
C ASN A 390 11.22 -12.96 -4.96
N ILE A 391 12.05 -12.02 -5.36
CA ILE A 391 13.51 -12.18 -5.38
C ILE A 391 14.12 -11.03 -4.59
N LEU A 392 14.82 -11.36 -3.53
CA LEU A 392 15.73 -10.46 -2.81
C LEU A 392 17.16 -10.93 -3.08
N SER A 393 18.06 -10.03 -3.39
CA SER A 393 19.47 -10.35 -3.58
C SER A 393 20.32 -9.24 -2.98
N THR A 394 21.10 -9.60 -1.98
CA THR A 394 22.10 -8.75 -1.32
C THR A 394 23.47 -9.42 -1.40
N PRO A 395 24.56 -8.75 -1.07
CA PRO A 395 25.90 -9.36 -1.10
C PRO A 395 26.04 -10.61 -0.21
N LEU A 396 25.35 -10.65 0.93
CA LEU A 396 25.48 -11.73 1.92
C LEU A 396 24.24 -12.64 1.99
N TYR A 397 23.11 -12.24 1.37
CA TYR A 397 21.87 -12.99 1.46
C TYR A 397 21.09 -12.93 0.15
N SER A 398 20.61 -14.07 -0.30
CA SER A 398 19.74 -14.18 -1.46
C SER A 398 18.54 -15.06 -1.12
N GLU A 399 17.35 -14.58 -1.44
CA GLU A 399 16.11 -15.30 -1.23
C GLU A 399 15.27 -15.29 -2.51
N THR A 400 14.77 -16.47 -2.86
CA THR A 400 13.76 -16.59 -3.91
C THR A 400 12.53 -17.29 -3.33
N GLN A 401 11.45 -16.54 -3.18
CA GLN A 401 10.20 -17.05 -2.66
C GLN A 401 9.24 -17.33 -3.83
N TYR A 402 8.77 -18.57 -3.91
CA TYR A 402 7.71 -18.97 -4.85
C TYR A 402 6.37 -18.91 -4.15
N VAL A 403 5.52 -17.99 -4.60
CA VAL A 403 4.18 -17.80 -4.02
C VAL A 403 3.17 -18.61 -4.83
N ASN A 404 2.59 -19.60 -4.19
CA ASN A 404 1.52 -20.41 -4.75
C ASN A 404 0.18 -19.97 -4.13
N GLY A 405 -0.87 -19.89 -4.93
CA GLY A 405 -2.14 -19.43 -4.41
C GLY A 405 -3.34 -19.90 -5.24
N ASN A 406 -4.40 -20.21 -4.53
CA ASN A 406 -5.65 -20.68 -5.12
C ASN A 406 -6.32 -19.65 -6.06
N ASN A 407 -5.98 -18.37 -5.94
CA ASN A 407 -6.58 -17.30 -6.74
C ASN A 407 -6.04 -17.23 -8.18
N PHE A 408 -4.88 -17.84 -8.46
CA PHE A 408 -4.22 -17.81 -9.76
C PHE A 408 -4.17 -19.17 -10.47
N HIS A 409 -4.65 -20.22 -9.80
CA HIS A 409 -4.84 -21.54 -10.40
C HIS A 409 -6.06 -21.58 -11.32
N GLN A 410 -6.23 -22.68 -12.02
CA GLN A 410 -7.46 -22.98 -12.75
C GLN A 410 -8.67 -22.85 -11.81
N ARG A 411 -9.56 -21.97 -12.13
CA ARG A 411 -10.75 -21.75 -11.32
C ARG A 411 -11.98 -21.56 -12.19
N LEU A 412 -13.01 -22.34 -11.91
CA LEU A 412 -14.35 -22.14 -12.43
C LEU A 412 -15.26 -21.68 -11.29
N ASN A 413 -15.87 -20.52 -11.46
CA ASN A 413 -16.86 -20.00 -10.51
C ASN A 413 -18.20 -19.87 -11.20
N ILE A 414 -19.25 -20.33 -10.51
CA ILE A 414 -20.63 -20.11 -10.91
C ILE A 414 -21.28 -19.29 -9.79
N SER A 415 -21.89 -18.18 -10.15
CA SER A 415 -22.63 -17.32 -9.23
C SER A 415 -24.05 -17.14 -9.74
N VAL A 416 -25.02 -17.36 -8.88
CA VAL A 416 -26.44 -17.13 -9.14
C VAL A 416 -26.93 -16.12 -8.10
N THR A 417 -27.40 -14.98 -8.55
CA THR A 417 -27.94 -13.93 -7.70
C THR A 417 -29.37 -13.62 -8.12
N TYR A 418 -30.28 -13.57 -7.17
CA TYR A 418 -31.62 -13.08 -7.38
C TYR A 418 -31.86 -11.84 -6.52
N THR A 419 -32.22 -10.73 -7.15
CA THR A 419 -32.51 -9.47 -6.45
C THR A 419 -34.00 -9.35 -6.25
N LEU A 420 -34.44 -9.50 -5.02
CA LEU A 420 -35.81 -9.22 -4.61
C LEU A 420 -35.98 -7.70 -4.51
N GLY A 421 -36.69 -7.11 -5.46
CA GLY A 421 -37.09 -5.72 -5.40
C GLY A 421 -38.34 -5.57 -4.53
N TYR A 422 -38.18 -5.48 -3.19
CA TYR A 422 -39.28 -5.21 -2.28
C TYR A 422 -39.06 -3.89 -1.53
N GLY A 423 -40.08 -3.01 -1.56
CA GLY A 423 -40.11 -1.78 -0.77
C GLY A 423 -39.65 -0.49 -1.48
N LYS A 424 -39.95 0.67 -0.85
CA LYS A 424 -39.49 1.99 -1.28
C LYS A 424 -37.96 2.08 -1.20
N LYS A 425 -37.30 2.58 -2.25
CA LYS A 425 -35.88 2.94 -2.20
C LYS A 425 -35.66 4.04 -1.12
N VAL A 426 -35.13 3.66 0.02
CA VAL A 426 -34.69 4.61 1.05
C VAL A 426 -33.29 5.06 0.65
N LYS A 427 -33.08 6.37 0.50
CA LYS A 427 -31.72 6.92 0.43
C LYS A 427 -31.03 6.64 1.78
N ARG A 428 -30.02 5.77 1.77
CA ARG A 428 -29.16 5.59 2.95
C ARG A 428 -28.46 6.90 3.23
N GLY A 429 -28.38 7.30 4.51
CA GLY A 429 -27.54 8.39 4.97
C GLY A 429 -26.06 8.09 4.69
N ASN A 430 -25.23 9.12 4.83
CA ASN A 430 -23.79 9.01 4.64
C ASN A 430 -23.23 7.85 5.50
N GLU A 431 -22.64 6.87 4.85
CA GLU A 431 -21.89 5.83 5.52
C GLU A 431 -20.63 6.48 6.13
N VAL A 432 -20.42 6.29 7.40
CA VAL A 432 -19.18 6.69 8.08
C VAL A 432 -18.11 5.74 7.59
N GLY A 433 -17.08 6.26 6.92
CA GLY A 433 -15.96 5.44 6.46
C GLY A 433 -15.24 4.77 7.65
N GLU A 434 -14.83 3.52 7.48
CA GLU A 434 -14.03 2.81 8.46
C GLU A 434 -12.71 3.56 8.70
N GLN A 435 -12.40 3.81 9.97
CA GLN A 435 -11.11 4.40 10.36
C GLN A 435 -10.18 3.26 10.78
N TYR A 436 -9.04 3.19 10.11
CA TYR A 436 -7.99 2.25 10.47
C TYR A 436 -7.32 2.65 11.78
N GLY A 437 -7.01 1.66 12.62
CA GLY A 437 -6.25 1.84 13.86
C GLY A 437 -4.83 2.38 13.63
N ALA A 438 -4.15 2.77 14.71
CA ALA A 438 -2.75 3.15 14.67
C ALA A 438 -1.86 2.00 14.16
N ALA A 439 -0.74 2.33 13.53
CA ALA A 439 0.24 1.35 13.11
C ALA A 439 0.82 0.60 14.33
N SER A 440 0.94 -0.73 14.22
CA SER A 440 1.53 -1.56 15.27
C SER A 440 3.04 -1.39 15.32
N ALA A 441 3.60 -1.33 16.53
CA ALA A 441 5.03 -1.33 16.80
C ALA A 441 5.60 -2.74 17.02
N ILE A 442 4.77 -3.78 16.97
CA ILE A 442 5.22 -5.17 17.12
C ILE A 442 6.09 -5.56 15.92
N MET A 443 7.31 -6.02 16.21
CA MET A 443 8.19 -6.64 15.21
C MET A 443 7.60 -8.00 14.79
N LYS A 444 7.44 -8.22 13.47
CA LYS A 444 6.86 -9.44 12.89
C LYS A 444 7.83 -10.14 11.95
#